data_756d3d15272594ad57d3998dea8b18a4
#
_entry.id   756d3d15272594ad57d3998dea8b18a4
#
_cell.length_a   1.000
_cell.length_b   1.000
_cell.length_c   1.000
_cell.angle_alpha   90.00
_cell.angle_beta   90.00
_cell.angle_gamma   90.00
#
_symmetry.space_group_name_H-M   'P 1'
#
loop_
_entity.id
_entity.type
_entity.pdbx_description
1 polymer ?
#
loop_
_entity_poly.entity_id
_entity_poly.type
_entity_poly.pdbx_seq_one_letter_code
_entity_poly.pdbx_strand_id
1 'polypeptide(L)'
;MLAPKTISELNVTFNDWINKLFPLPQNTDWQEILRDTSSPFSSASSERLANLLDQCVAVTGISEQLPHFLPVLLSCGTPETALTQLLDFTQAFRISSGRDFNWNRPDTTAFMYIFGRSNFLAIRLKRNPELADKLLDSPFLLQQKSLEVMETELRKRIKQQPEYSLAGFKNILRRYKYEEYLRITVRDLAQLCPFKETLEELSAIAICSLRAALSGITKHELGLNNFTVKKTNPAESGASGSESKSAQGSESGELFPFMILGMGKLGGYELNYSSDVDLIFIHDNEVLTGDPEGDYKLRIKAAKILIDVMADVTEEGFLARMDMRLRPGGDRAPLVQSLDEMEFYYSSSGELWERQALIKAVPVAGSVQSGKDFMSMIKPFVFRSL
;
A
#
# COMPACT_ATOMS: atom_id res chain seq x y z
N MET A 1 26.91 34.52 -3.10
CA MET A 1 25.89 33.48 -2.88
C MET A 1 24.54 34.17 -2.85
N LEU A 2 23.73 34.04 -3.88
CA LEU A 2 22.34 34.53 -3.91
C LEU A 2 21.53 33.61 -2.98
N ALA A 3 20.73 34.20 -2.10
CA ALA A 3 19.83 33.44 -1.23
C ALA A 3 18.87 32.57 -2.09
N PRO A 4 18.56 31.35 -1.67
CA PRO A 4 17.62 30.51 -2.42
C PRO A 4 16.26 31.22 -2.48
N LYS A 5 15.75 31.47 -3.70
CA LYS A 5 14.42 32.03 -3.91
C LYS A 5 13.37 31.09 -3.29
N THR A 6 12.38 31.66 -2.67
CA THR A 6 11.25 30.86 -2.15
C THR A 6 10.46 30.24 -3.31
N ILE A 7 9.77 29.11 -3.06
CA ILE A 7 8.95 28.41 -4.07
C ILE A 7 7.91 29.37 -4.68
N SER A 8 7.37 30.31 -3.90
CA SER A 8 6.42 31.31 -4.40
C SER A 8 7.06 32.31 -5.39
N GLU A 9 8.30 32.73 -5.14
CA GLU A 9 9.03 33.64 -6.04
C GLU A 9 9.44 32.94 -7.35
N LEU A 10 9.79 31.65 -7.27
CA LEU A 10 10.04 30.82 -8.45
C LEU A 10 8.77 30.65 -9.29
N ASN A 11 7.61 30.45 -8.68
CA ASN A 11 6.35 30.29 -9.39
C ASN A 11 5.90 31.57 -10.12
N VAL A 12 6.07 32.75 -9.52
CA VAL A 12 5.73 34.02 -10.17
C VAL A 12 6.63 34.29 -11.38
N THR A 13 7.94 34.12 -11.20
CA THR A 13 8.92 34.33 -12.30
C THR A 13 8.68 33.33 -13.44
N PHE A 14 8.24 32.11 -13.11
CA PHE A 14 7.99 31.06 -14.06
C PHE A 14 6.70 31.29 -14.87
N ASN A 15 5.61 31.68 -14.22
CA ASN A 15 4.37 32.00 -14.92
C ASN A 15 4.57 33.17 -15.89
N ASP A 16 5.35 34.18 -15.52
CA ASP A 16 5.67 35.30 -16.42
C ASP A 16 6.53 34.83 -17.59
N TRP A 17 7.46 33.91 -17.38
CA TRP A 17 8.30 33.33 -18.44
C TRP A 17 7.48 32.47 -19.39
N ILE A 18 6.64 31.56 -18.86
CA ILE A 18 5.75 30.71 -19.66
C ILE A 18 4.78 31.53 -20.49
N ASN A 19 4.14 32.54 -19.90
CA ASN A 19 3.19 33.39 -20.63
C ASN A 19 3.86 34.17 -21.81
N LYS A 20 5.16 34.37 -21.76
CA LYS A 20 5.94 34.96 -22.88
C LYS A 20 6.28 33.92 -23.95
N LEU A 21 6.37 32.64 -23.58
CA LEU A 21 6.76 31.55 -24.48
C LEU A 21 5.59 31.01 -25.30
N PHE A 22 4.38 31.08 -24.77
CA PHE A 22 3.25 30.41 -25.42
C PHE A 22 2.25 31.39 -26.03
N PRO A 23 1.72 31.10 -27.25
CA PRO A 23 1.94 29.84 -28.01
C PRO A 23 3.36 29.76 -28.58
N LEU A 24 3.94 28.54 -28.54
CA LEU A 24 5.27 28.28 -29.07
C LEU A 24 5.34 28.61 -30.57
N PRO A 25 6.38 29.33 -31.05
CA PRO A 25 6.63 29.47 -32.47
C PRO A 25 6.84 28.13 -33.17
N GLN A 26 6.49 28.03 -34.45
CA GLN A 26 6.65 26.79 -35.25
C GLN A 26 8.11 26.36 -35.40
N ASN A 27 9.10 26.87 -34.95
CA ASN A 27 10.49 26.42 -34.92
C ASN A 27 11.17 26.93 -33.65
N THR A 28 10.66 26.51 -32.52
CA THR A 28 11.20 26.88 -31.21
C THR A 28 12.62 26.33 -31.04
N ASP A 29 13.61 27.20 -30.91
CA ASP A 29 14.97 26.81 -30.52
C ASP A 29 15.06 26.74 -28.98
N TRP A 30 14.94 25.55 -28.43
CA TRP A 30 15.05 25.33 -26.99
C TRP A 30 16.42 25.66 -26.44
N GLN A 31 17.49 25.56 -27.25
CA GLN A 31 18.83 25.94 -26.80
C GLN A 31 18.94 27.45 -26.57
N GLU A 32 18.35 28.26 -27.45
CA GLU A 32 18.29 29.68 -27.27
C GLU A 32 17.45 30.07 -26.06
N ILE A 33 16.25 29.49 -25.93
CA ILE A 33 15.33 29.75 -24.82
C ILE A 33 15.96 29.37 -23.47
N LEU A 34 16.65 28.25 -23.38
CA LEU A 34 17.28 27.80 -22.14
C LEU A 34 18.50 28.62 -21.75
N ARG A 35 19.18 29.26 -22.74
CA ARG A 35 20.31 30.16 -22.50
C ARG A 35 19.89 31.55 -22.07
N ASP A 36 18.65 31.94 -22.28
CA ASP A 36 18.11 33.21 -21.79
C ASP A 36 18.28 33.30 -20.28
N THR A 37 18.93 34.33 -19.78
CA THR A 37 19.16 34.56 -18.35
C THR A 37 17.87 34.74 -17.56
N SER A 38 16.76 35.03 -18.22
CA SER A 38 15.41 35.05 -17.62
C SER A 38 14.79 33.66 -17.47
N SER A 39 15.35 32.64 -18.15
CA SER A 39 14.88 31.27 -18.07
C SER A 39 15.18 30.70 -16.69
N PRO A 40 14.20 30.05 -16.03
CA PRO A 40 14.42 29.32 -14.78
C PRO A 40 15.37 28.12 -14.93
N PHE A 41 15.66 27.69 -16.16
CA PHE A 41 16.60 26.64 -16.53
C PHE A 41 18.00 27.14 -16.91
N SER A 42 18.26 28.44 -16.84
CA SER A 42 19.53 29.04 -17.29
C SER A 42 20.79 28.46 -16.63
N SER A 43 20.67 27.94 -15.41
CA SER A 43 21.77 27.28 -14.70
C SER A 43 21.89 25.76 -15.00
N ALA A 44 20.87 25.16 -15.60
CA ALA A 44 20.78 23.73 -15.92
C ALA A 44 20.71 23.47 -17.43
N SER A 45 20.91 24.53 -18.26
CA SER A 45 20.78 24.48 -19.71
C SER A 45 21.82 23.57 -20.33
N SER A 46 21.52 22.29 -20.38
CA SER A 46 22.31 21.31 -21.09
C SER A 46 21.71 21.10 -22.47
N GLU A 47 22.59 20.90 -23.44
CA GLU A 47 22.20 20.44 -24.80
C GLU A 47 21.24 19.24 -24.73
N ARG A 48 21.41 18.37 -23.69
CA ARG A 48 20.55 17.25 -23.43
C ARG A 48 19.12 17.65 -23.09
N LEU A 49 18.92 18.68 -22.27
CA LEU A 49 17.58 19.15 -21.89
C LEU A 49 16.85 19.73 -23.11
N ALA A 50 17.54 20.51 -23.93
CA ALA A 50 17.01 21.08 -25.20
C ALA A 50 16.57 19.97 -26.16
N ASN A 51 17.43 18.96 -26.36
CA ASN A 51 17.13 17.82 -27.22
C ASN A 51 15.92 17.00 -26.70
N LEU A 52 15.74 16.85 -25.40
CA LEU A 52 14.59 16.18 -24.82
C LEU A 52 13.30 16.98 -25.00
N LEU A 53 13.36 18.30 -24.88
CA LEU A 53 12.21 19.18 -25.14
C LEU A 53 11.82 19.15 -26.63
N ASP A 54 12.78 19.17 -27.57
CA ASP A 54 12.51 19.00 -29.00
C ASP A 54 11.79 17.67 -29.28
N GLN A 55 12.25 16.59 -28.68
CA GLN A 55 11.60 15.27 -28.81
C GLN A 55 10.17 15.29 -28.23
N CYS A 56 9.94 15.97 -27.11
CA CYS A 56 8.61 16.09 -26.52
C CYS A 56 7.65 16.90 -27.40
N VAL A 57 8.13 17.98 -28.03
CA VAL A 57 7.33 18.78 -28.97
C VAL A 57 6.92 17.97 -30.20
N ALA A 58 7.76 17.03 -30.62
CA ALA A 58 7.46 16.14 -31.76
C ALA A 58 6.40 15.09 -31.47
N VAL A 59 6.06 14.85 -30.17
CA VAL A 59 5.03 13.88 -29.78
C VAL A 59 3.66 14.53 -29.80
N THR A 60 2.72 13.93 -30.53
CA THR A 60 1.33 14.40 -30.63
C THR A 60 0.68 14.59 -29.25
N GLY A 61 0.16 15.77 -28.99
CA GLY A 61 -0.52 16.13 -27.75
C GLY A 61 0.39 16.59 -26.61
N ILE A 62 1.69 16.29 -26.62
CA ILE A 62 2.61 16.78 -25.58
C ILE A 62 2.90 18.27 -25.76
N SER A 63 3.11 18.73 -26.97
CA SER A 63 3.39 20.15 -27.25
C SER A 63 2.33 21.08 -26.66
N GLU A 64 1.07 20.71 -26.76
CA GLU A 64 -0.07 21.47 -26.24
C GLU A 64 -0.12 21.47 -24.71
N GLN A 65 0.43 20.45 -24.07
CA GLN A 65 0.46 20.28 -22.61
C GLN A 65 1.75 20.78 -21.96
N LEU A 66 2.77 21.13 -22.73
CA LEU A 66 4.04 21.65 -22.18
C LEU A 66 3.85 22.81 -21.19
N PRO A 67 2.96 23.79 -21.40
CA PRO A 67 2.71 24.85 -20.44
C PRO A 67 2.31 24.33 -19.04
N HIS A 68 1.61 23.21 -19.01
CA HIS A 68 1.17 22.57 -17.76
C HIS A 68 2.23 21.64 -17.18
N PHE A 69 3.07 21.03 -18.02
CA PHE A 69 4.12 20.09 -17.59
C PHE A 69 5.37 20.82 -17.07
N LEU A 70 5.76 21.92 -17.69
CA LEU A 70 6.98 22.66 -17.32
C LEU A 70 7.01 23.11 -15.85
N PRO A 71 5.92 23.61 -15.23
CA PRO A 71 5.91 23.98 -13.81
C PRO A 71 6.28 22.80 -12.91
N VAL A 72 5.75 21.61 -13.23
CA VAL A 72 6.03 20.39 -12.47
C VAL A 72 7.48 19.96 -12.67
N LEU A 73 7.99 20.04 -13.91
CA LEU A 73 9.40 19.75 -14.22
C LEU A 73 10.38 20.63 -13.45
N LEU A 74 10.07 21.92 -13.28
CA LEU A 74 10.88 22.82 -12.47
C LEU A 74 10.91 22.44 -10.99
N SER A 75 9.80 21.90 -10.49
CA SER A 75 9.73 21.43 -9.11
C SER A 75 10.44 20.10 -8.89
N CYS A 76 10.91 19.45 -9.95
CA CYS A 76 11.68 18.21 -9.91
C CYS A 76 13.18 18.54 -9.85
N GLY A 77 13.93 17.83 -9.03
CA GLY A 77 15.39 18.01 -8.94
C GLY A 77 16.16 17.63 -10.21
N THR A 78 15.52 16.90 -11.12
CA THR A 78 16.15 16.37 -12.36
C THR A 78 15.15 16.41 -13.53
N PRO A 79 14.93 17.57 -14.17
CA PRO A 79 13.99 17.71 -15.28
C PRO A 79 14.30 16.80 -16.47
N GLU A 80 15.58 16.54 -16.76
CA GLU A 80 15.99 15.63 -17.84
C GLU A 80 15.52 14.19 -17.56
N THR A 81 15.58 13.76 -16.31
CA THR A 81 15.07 12.43 -15.93
C THR A 81 13.56 12.35 -16.14
N ALA A 82 12.83 13.39 -15.75
CA ALA A 82 11.38 13.42 -15.92
C ALA A 82 10.97 13.38 -17.40
N LEU A 83 11.63 14.16 -18.27
CA LEU A 83 11.38 14.14 -19.72
C LEU A 83 11.75 12.80 -20.35
N THR A 84 12.88 12.21 -19.95
CA THR A 84 13.27 10.87 -20.42
C THR A 84 12.21 9.84 -20.04
N GLN A 85 11.71 9.87 -18.78
CA GLN A 85 10.66 8.96 -18.33
C GLN A 85 9.33 9.16 -19.08
N LEU A 86 8.98 10.42 -19.39
CA LEU A 86 7.81 10.77 -20.20
C LEU A 86 7.90 10.16 -21.60
N LEU A 87 9.01 10.35 -22.29
CA LEU A 87 9.25 9.82 -23.64
C LEU A 87 9.26 8.28 -23.64
N ASP A 88 9.97 7.68 -22.70
CA ASP A 88 10.03 6.22 -22.55
C ASP A 88 8.64 5.63 -22.28
N PHE A 89 7.83 6.27 -21.43
CA PHE A 89 6.46 5.84 -21.16
C PHE A 89 5.60 5.96 -22.43
N THR A 90 5.68 7.08 -23.14
CA THR A 90 4.91 7.30 -24.38
C THR A 90 5.21 6.20 -25.41
N GLN A 91 6.49 5.87 -25.58
CA GLN A 91 6.91 4.80 -26.46
C GLN A 91 6.41 3.41 -25.99
N ALA A 92 6.55 3.13 -24.69
CA ALA A 92 6.08 1.86 -24.10
C ALA A 92 4.56 1.70 -24.25
N PHE A 93 3.81 2.78 -24.04
CA PHE A 93 2.36 2.79 -24.22
C PHE A 93 1.95 2.49 -25.67
N ARG A 94 2.61 3.15 -26.62
CA ARG A 94 2.36 2.92 -28.06
C ARG A 94 2.65 1.49 -28.49
N ILE A 95 3.76 0.90 -27.99
CA ILE A 95 4.13 -0.48 -28.27
C ILE A 95 3.11 -1.46 -27.69
N SER A 96 2.68 -1.23 -26.46
CA SER A 96 1.76 -2.12 -25.73
C SER A 96 0.32 -2.04 -26.24
N SER A 97 -0.17 -0.81 -26.51
CA SER A 97 -1.59 -0.57 -26.83
C SER A 97 -1.89 -0.46 -28.34
N GLY A 98 -0.85 -0.29 -29.18
CA GLY A 98 -0.99 -0.04 -30.61
C GLY A 98 -1.55 1.36 -30.96
N ARG A 99 -1.67 2.27 -30.00
CA ARG A 99 -2.15 3.65 -30.19
C ARG A 99 -1.32 4.65 -29.39
N ASP A 100 -1.46 5.92 -29.71
CA ASP A 100 -0.83 6.98 -28.93
C ASP A 100 -1.60 7.22 -27.63
N PHE A 101 -0.86 7.61 -26.58
CA PHE A 101 -1.47 8.04 -25.32
C PHE A 101 -2.11 9.42 -25.49
N ASN A 102 -3.32 9.57 -24.97
CA ASN A 102 -4.02 10.85 -25.05
C ASN A 102 -3.51 11.83 -23.98
N TRP A 103 -2.53 12.66 -24.34
CA TRP A 103 -1.95 13.68 -23.49
C TRP A 103 -2.87 14.90 -23.29
N ASN A 104 -3.90 15.09 -24.12
CA ASN A 104 -4.80 16.26 -24.06
C ASN A 104 -5.85 16.18 -22.92
N ARG A 105 -5.67 15.26 -21.99
CA ARG A 105 -6.49 15.19 -20.77
C ARG A 105 -5.89 16.10 -19.69
N PRO A 106 -6.72 16.90 -18.97
CA PRO A 106 -6.23 17.85 -17.95
C PRO A 106 -5.53 17.17 -16.76
N ASP A 107 -5.86 15.92 -16.48
CA ASP A 107 -5.32 15.11 -15.38
C ASP A 107 -3.97 14.46 -15.72
N THR A 108 -3.51 14.49 -16.98
CA THR A 108 -2.22 13.92 -17.40
C THR A 108 -1.01 14.62 -16.77
N THR A 109 -1.16 15.89 -16.39
CA THR A 109 -0.13 16.63 -15.65
C THR A 109 0.31 15.92 -14.37
N ALA A 110 -0.58 15.14 -13.75
CA ALA A 110 -0.28 14.35 -12.57
C ALA A 110 0.82 13.29 -12.79
N PHE A 111 0.97 12.77 -14.02
CA PHE A 111 2.06 11.84 -14.34
C PHE A 111 3.44 12.49 -14.29
N MET A 112 3.52 13.80 -14.53
CA MET A 112 4.79 14.52 -14.45
C MET A 112 5.37 14.49 -13.03
N TYR A 113 4.50 14.48 -12.02
CA TYR A 113 4.96 14.29 -10.64
C TYR A 113 5.58 12.91 -10.42
N ILE A 114 5.04 11.85 -11.03
CA ILE A 114 5.61 10.50 -10.96
C ILE A 114 6.95 10.47 -11.70
N PHE A 115 6.99 10.95 -12.93
CA PHE A 115 8.20 10.93 -13.75
C PHE A 115 9.34 11.74 -13.14
N GLY A 116 9.01 12.85 -12.50
CA GLY A 116 10.00 13.74 -11.90
C GLY A 116 10.41 13.39 -10.46
N ARG A 117 9.61 12.59 -9.72
CA ARG A 117 9.83 12.37 -8.28
C ARG A 117 9.91 10.93 -7.86
N SER A 118 9.46 9.99 -8.70
CA SER A 118 9.44 8.57 -8.34
C SER A 118 9.90 7.68 -9.50
N ASN A 119 11.21 7.50 -9.62
CA ASN A 119 11.78 6.59 -10.62
C ASN A 119 11.19 5.16 -10.50
N PHE A 120 10.92 4.70 -9.28
CA PHE A 120 10.32 3.40 -9.05
C PHE A 120 8.92 3.27 -9.69
N LEU A 121 8.04 4.25 -9.49
CA LEU A 121 6.69 4.24 -10.09
C LEU A 121 6.73 4.51 -11.60
N ALA A 122 7.64 5.36 -12.06
CA ALA A 122 7.85 5.58 -13.49
C ALA A 122 8.24 4.29 -14.22
N ILE A 123 9.16 3.49 -13.66
CA ILE A 123 9.52 2.18 -14.21
C ILE A 123 8.32 1.22 -14.20
N ARG A 124 7.52 1.23 -13.15
CA ARG A 124 6.30 0.42 -13.05
C ARG A 124 5.28 0.80 -14.12
N LEU A 125 5.06 2.09 -14.31
CA LEU A 125 4.15 2.59 -15.32
C LEU A 125 4.62 2.25 -16.75
N LYS A 126 5.93 2.31 -17.00
CA LYS A 126 6.50 1.87 -18.30
C LYS A 126 6.35 0.37 -18.57
N ARG A 127 6.44 -0.46 -17.53
CA ARG A 127 6.23 -1.92 -17.66
C ARG A 127 4.77 -2.31 -17.86
N ASN A 128 3.84 -1.52 -17.34
CA ASN A 128 2.40 -1.75 -17.40
C ASN A 128 1.68 -0.46 -17.84
N PRO A 129 1.87 -0.03 -19.11
CA PRO A 129 1.42 1.28 -19.56
C PRO A 129 -0.11 1.46 -19.52
N GLU A 130 -0.86 0.35 -19.61
CA GLU A 130 -2.32 0.32 -19.50
C GLU A 130 -2.85 0.83 -18.15
N LEU A 131 -1.99 0.85 -17.12
CA LEU A 131 -2.35 1.43 -15.83
C LEU A 131 -2.61 2.92 -15.89
N ALA A 132 -2.06 3.62 -16.89
CA ALA A 132 -2.28 5.04 -17.07
C ALA A 132 -3.74 5.37 -17.39
N ASP A 133 -4.33 4.69 -18.39
CA ASP A 133 -5.75 4.86 -18.71
C ASP A 133 -6.63 4.48 -17.51
N LYS A 134 -6.34 3.34 -16.89
CA LYS A 134 -7.07 2.85 -15.73
C LYS A 134 -7.03 3.83 -14.55
N LEU A 135 -5.88 4.47 -14.34
CA LEU A 135 -5.73 5.49 -13.31
C LEU A 135 -6.57 6.72 -13.61
N LEU A 136 -6.44 7.25 -14.84
CA LEU A 136 -7.16 8.46 -15.25
C LEU A 136 -8.67 8.26 -15.32
N ASP A 137 -9.13 7.05 -15.64
CA ASP A 137 -10.55 6.70 -15.68
C ASP A 137 -11.11 6.29 -14.30
N SER A 138 -10.27 6.28 -13.27
CA SER A 138 -10.69 5.90 -11.93
C SER A 138 -11.58 6.96 -11.28
N PRO A 139 -12.78 6.62 -10.81
CA PRO A 139 -13.61 7.54 -10.05
C PRO A 139 -12.98 7.94 -8.71
N PHE A 140 -11.98 7.20 -8.27
CA PHE A 140 -11.26 7.45 -7.01
C PHE A 140 -9.98 8.29 -7.20
N LEU A 141 -9.71 8.84 -8.38
CA LEU A 141 -8.57 9.74 -8.55
C LEU A 141 -8.71 11.00 -7.67
N LEU A 142 -9.93 11.51 -7.53
CA LEU A 142 -10.21 12.70 -6.71
C LEU A 142 -10.83 12.37 -5.34
N GLN A 143 -11.05 11.10 -5.03
CA GLN A 143 -11.72 10.67 -3.80
C GLN A 143 -10.87 9.64 -3.05
N GLN A 144 -10.97 9.67 -1.72
CA GLN A 144 -10.40 8.63 -0.86
C GLN A 144 -11.11 7.29 -1.10
N LYS A 145 -10.34 6.21 -1.17
CA LYS A 145 -10.85 4.85 -1.26
C LYS A 145 -10.83 4.19 0.11
N SER A 146 -12.00 3.75 0.59
CA SER A 146 -12.07 3.08 1.89
C SER A 146 -11.46 1.67 1.85
N LEU A 147 -11.13 1.13 3.03
CA LEU A 147 -10.64 -0.25 3.17
C LEU A 147 -11.61 -1.27 2.57
N GLU A 148 -12.93 -1.10 2.80
CA GLU A 148 -13.97 -2.01 2.30
C GLU A 148 -14.04 -2.02 0.76
N VAL A 149 -13.84 -0.87 0.13
CA VAL A 149 -13.76 -0.77 -1.34
C VAL A 149 -12.54 -1.52 -1.84
N MET A 150 -11.37 -1.30 -1.22
CA MET A 150 -10.12 -2.00 -1.59
C MET A 150 -10.25 -3.51 -1.43
N GLU A 151 -10.84 -3.98 -0.32
CA GLU A 151 -11.09 -5.41 -0.09
C GLU A 151 -12.02 -6.02 -1.13
N THR A 152 -13.08 -5.31 -1.48
CA THR A 152 -14.05 -5.75 -2.48
C THR A 152 -13.40 -5.91 -3.86
N GLU A 153 -12.61 -4.93 -4.26
CA GLU A 153 -11.87 -4.96 -5.53
C GLU A 153 -10.85 -6.09 -5.57
N LEU A 154 -10.05 -6.23 -4.52
CA LEU A 154 -9.03 -7.28 -4.44
C LEU A 154 -9.67 -8.67 -4.42
N ARG A 155 -10.73 -8.86 -3.65
CA ARG A 155 -11.51 -10.11 -3.63
C ARG A 155 -12.09 -10.44 -5.00
N LYS A 156 -12.59 -9.45 -5.74
CA LYS A 156 -13.08 -9.65 -7.11
C LYS A 156 -11.96 -10.13 -8.04
N ARG A 157 -10.76 -9.55 -7.95
CA ARG A 157 -9.60 -9.97 -8.76
C ARG A 157 -9.15 -11.39 -8.45
N ILE A 158 -9.10 -11.75 -7.18
CA ILE A 158 -8.77 -13.12 -6.75
C ILE A 158 -9.78 -14.12 -7.31
N LYS A 159 -11.08 -13.80 -7.24
CA LYS A 159 -12.15 -14.67 -7.77
C LYS A 159 -12.12 -14.83 -9.29
N GLN A 160 -11.59 -13.86 -10.03
CA GLN A 160 -11.46 -13.95 -11.49
C GLN A 160 -10.36 -14.94 -11.94
N GLN A 161 -9.51 -15.38 -11.04
CA GLN A 161 -8.47 -16.38 -11.28
C GLN A 161 -8.60 -17.51 -10.25
N PRO A 162 -9.63 -18.36 -10.34
CA PRO A 162 -9.96 -19.35 -9.30
C PRO A 162 -8.89 -20.44 -9.14
N GLU A 163 -8.13 -20.73 -10.20
CA GLU A 163 -7.02 -21.68 -10.18
C GLU A 163 -5.70 -20.90 -10.26
N TYR A 164 -5.10 -20.62 -9.13
CA TYR A 164 -3.79 -19.99 -9.06
C TYR A 164 -2.84 -20.80 -8.16
N SER A 165 -1.58 -20.84 -8.55
CA SER A 165 -0.51 -21.28 -7.66
C SER A 165 -0.23 -20.20 -6.60
N LEU A 166 0.47 -20.55 -5.52
CA LEU A 166 0.91 -19.58 -4.51
C LEU A 166 1.69 -18.41 -5.16
N ALA A 167 2.51 -18.70 -6.17
CA ALA A 167 3.22 -17.64 -6.92
C ALA A 167 2.27 -16.73 -7.69
N GLY A 168 1.25 -17.29 -8.35
CA GLY A 168 0.20 -16.52 -9.03
C GLY A 168 -0.58 -15.64 -8.05
N PHE A 169 -0.91 -16.17 -6.88
CA PHE A 169 -1.56 -15.42 -5.81
C PHE A 169 -0.70 -14.24 -5.33
N LYS A 170 0.58 -14.49 -5.04
CA LYS A 170 1.54 -13.43 -4.68
C LYS A 170 1.54 -12.31 -5.73
N ASN A 171 1.51 -12.63 -7.01
CA ASN A 171 1.50 -11.65 -8.10
C ASN A 171 0.20 -10.85 -8.17
N ILE A 172 -0.98 -11.49 -7.96
CA ILE A 172 -2.27 -10.78 -7.90
C ILE A 172 -2.24 -9.70 -6.82
N LEU A 173 -1.78 -10.04 -5.61
CA LEU A 173 -1.71 -9.11 -4.48
C LEU A 173 -0.75 -7.94 -4.78
N ARG A 174 0.42 -8.23 -5.36
CA ARG A 174 1.43 -7.21 -5.69
C ARG A 174 0.96 -6.26 -6.78
N ARG A 175 0.38 -6.77 -7.85
CA ARG A 175 -0.18 -5.94 -8.93
C ARG A 175 -1.23 -4.99 -8.37
N TYR A 176 -2.15 -5.50 -7.53
CA TYR A 176 -3.16 -4.66 -6.89
C TYR A 176 -2.52 -3.57 -6.02
N LYS A 177 -1.57 -3.93 -5.14
CA LYS A 177 -0.85 -2.96 -4.32
C LYS A 177 -0.24 -1.84 -5.16
N TYR A 178 0.47 -2.18 -6.24
CA TYR A 178 1.18 -1.16 -7.02
C TYR A 178 0.26 -0.30 -7.87
N GLU A 179 -0.89 -0.80 -8.28
CA GLU A 179 -1.93 0.03 -8.88
C GLU A 179 -2.45 1.07 -7.87
N GLU A 180 -2.74 0.63 -6.64
CA GLU A 180 -3.17 1.55 -5.59
C GLU A 180 -2.05 2.52 -5.18
N TYR A 181 -0.80 2.07 -5.09
CA TYR A 181 0.34 2.95 -4.83
C TYR A 181 0.48 4.02 -5.91
N LEU A 182 0.29 3.68 -7.18
CA LEU A 182 0.31 4.64 -8.28
C LEU A 182 -0.78 5.71 -8.08
N ARG A 183 -2.01 5.28 -7.80
CA ARG A 183 -3.15 6.17 -7.55
C ARG A 183 -2.92 7.08 -6.34
N ILE A 184 -2.53 6.50 -5.21
CA ILE A 184 -2.26 7.24 -3.96
C ILE A 184 -1.13 8.24 -4.18
N THR A 185 -0.05 7.83 -4.86
CA THR A 185 1.09 8.72 -5.11
C THR A 185 0.73 9.89 -6.03
N VAL A 186 -0.08 9.66 -7.06
CA VAL A 186 -0.57 10.77 -7.91
C VAL A 186 -1.38 11.76 -7.08
N ARG A 187 -2.30 11.28 -6.23
CA ARG A 187 -3.08 12.13 -5.34
C ARG A 187 -2.21 12.95 -4.39
N ASP A 188 -1.23 12.30 -3.77
CA ASP A 188 -0.30 12.90 -2.81
C ASP A 188 0.60 13.97 -3.49
N LEU A 189 1.31 13.58 -4.55
CA LEU A 189 2.26 14.46 -5.23
C LEU A 189 1.59 15.62 -5.96
N ALA A 190 0.39 15.40 -6.52
CA ALA A 190 -0.41 16.45 -7.16
C ALA A 190 -1.24 17.27 -6.16
N GLN A 191 -1.10 17.00 -4.86
CA GLN A 191 -1.84 17.69 -3.77
C GLN A 191 -3.37 17.62 -3.92
N LEU A 192 -3.87 16.50 -4.44
CA LEU A 192 -5.31 16.27 -4.63
C LEU A 192 -6.01 15.79 -3.34
N CYS A 193 -5.24 15.51 -2.27
CA CYS A 193 -5.75 15.08 -0.98
C CYS A 193 -4.88 15.59 0.17
N PRO A 194 -5.43 15.70 1.38
CA PRO A 194 -4.63 15.94 2.58
C PRO A 194 -3.68 14.78 2.84
N PHE A 195 -2.49 15.06 3.38
CA PHE A 195 -1.48 14.04 3.72
C PHE A 195 -2.02 12.91 4.63
N LYS A 196 -2.97 13.23 5.50
CA LYS A 196 -3.65 12.25 6.34
C LYS A 196 -4.35 11.15 5.53
N GLU A 197 -5.06 11.51 4.45
CA GLU A 197 -5.71 10.54 3.55
C GLU A 197 -4.67 9.61 2.89
N THR A 198 -3.51 10.14 2.49
CA THR A 198 -2.39 9.34 1.96
C THR A 198 -1.98 8.25 2.95
N LEU A 199 -1.78 8.60 4.23
CA LEU A 199 -1.37 7.66 5.27
C LEU A 199 -2.46 6.61 5.56
N GLU A 200 -3.71 7.02 5.60
CA GLU A 200 -4.87 6.14 5.79
C GLU A 200 -5.01 5.14 4.62
N GLU A 201 -4.90 5.60 3.38
CA GLU A 201 -4.97 4.72 2.21
C GLU A 201 -3.77 3.76 2.12
N LEU A 202 -2.54 4.20 2.45
CA LEU A 202 -1.38 3.32 2.54
C LEU A 202 -1.55 2.25 3.63
N SER A 203 -2.15 2.60 4.75
CA SER A 203 -2.47 1.65 5.82
C SER A 203 -3.58 0.69 5.39
N ALA A 204 -4.60 1.19 4.70
CA ALA A 204 -5.70 0.38 4.20
C ALA A 204 -5.23 -0.68 3.19
N ILE A 205 -4.32 -0.34 2.26
CA ILE A 205 -3.79 -1.33 1.31
C ILE A 205 -2.93 -2.41 2.00
N ALA A 206 -2.21 -2.05 3.06
CA ALA A 206 -1.46 -3.03 3.85
C ALA A 206 -2.40 -3.99 4.59
N ILE A 207 -3.44 -3.47 5.24
CA ILE A 207 -4.47 -4.27 5.94
C ILE A 207 -5.24 -5.15 4.94
N CYS A 208 -5.67 -4.60 3.81
CA CYS A 208 -6.35 -5.34 2.76
C CYS A 208 -5.49 -6.52 2.26
N SER A 209 -4.20 -6.27 2.03
CA SER A 209 -3.25 -7.31 1.60
C SER A 209 -3.06 -8.39 2.66
N LEU A 210 -2.94 -8.03 3.94
CA LEU A 210 -2.84 -8.97 5.06
C LEU A 210 -4.07 -9.86 5.18
N ARG A 211 -5.27 -9.28 5.10
CA ARG A 211 -6.54 -10.02 5.17
C ARG A 211 -6.69 -10.98 4.00
N ALA A 212 -6.40 -10.51 2.79
CA ALA A 212 -6.45 -11.36 1.60
C ALA A 212 -5.42 -12.49 1.66
N ALA A 213 -4.18 -12.20 2.10
CA ALA A 213 -3.12 -13.19 2.25
C ALA A 213 -3.51 -14.26 3.29
N LEU A 214 -3.98 -13.86 4.47
CA LEU A 214 -4.38 -14.79 5.53
C LEU A 214 -5.55 -15.69 5.07
N SER A 215 -6.59 -15.11 4.46
CA SER A 215 -7.72 -15.88 3.92
C SER A 215 -7.27 -16.85 2.81
N GLY A 216 -6.43 -16.39 1.88
CA GLY A 216 -5.90 -17.24 0.81
C GLY A 216 -5.07 -18.42 1.34
N ILE A 217 -4.18 -18.18 2.29
CA ILE A 217 -3.36 -19.21 2.93
C ILE A 217 -4.24 -20.21 3.67
N THR A 218 -5.20 -19.73 4.44
CA THR A 218 -6.12 -20.58 5.22
C THR A 218 -6.87 -21.54 4.31
N LYS A 219 -7.34 -21.08 3.16
CA LYS A 219 -8.12 -21.88 2.21
C LYS A 219 -7.27 -22.83 1.37
N HIS A 220 -6.19 -22.33 0.80
CA HIS A 220 -5.46 -23.04 -0.25
C HIS A 220 -4.24 -23.81 0.27
N GLU A 221 -3.54 -23.28 1.28
CA GLU A 221 -2.32 -23.90 1.81
C GLU A 221 -2.57 -24.78 3.04
N LEU A 222 -3.61 -24.46 3.81
CA LEU A 222 -3.95 -25.19 5.02
C LEU A 222 -5.17 -26.10 4.86
N GLY A 223 -5.95 -25.93 3.79
CA GLY A 223 -7.14 -26.74 3.53
C GLY A 223 -8.27 -26.55 4.54
N LEU A 224 -8.30 -25.44 5.27
CA LEU A 224 -9.28 -25.17 6.33
C LEU A 224 -10.63 -24.65 5.81
N ASN A 225 -11.04 -25.08 4.61
CA ASN A 225 -12.21 -24.55 3.90
C ASN A 225 -13.58 -24.84 4.54
N ASN A 226 -13.69 -25.84 5.42
CA ASN A 226 -14.95 -26.42 5.84
C ASN A 226 -15.07 -26.63 7.37
N PHE A 227 -14.29 -25.94 8.17
CA PHE A 227 -14.40 -26.10 9.63
C PHE A 227 -15.51 -25.21 10.18
N THR A 228 -16.57 -25.84 10.65
CA THR A 228 -17.59 -25.20 11.48
C THR A 228 -17.02 -25.12 12.90
N VAL A 229 -16.84 -23.91 13.44
CA VAL A 229 -16.41 -23.73 14.83
C VAL A 229 -17.43 -24.38 15.75
N LYS A 230 -17.08 -25.49 16.37
CA LYS A 230 -17.81 -25.99 17.55
C LYS A 230 -17.36 -25.15 18.74
N LYS A 231 -18.16 -24.19 19.15
CA LYS A 231 -17.97 -23.54 20.46
C LYS A 231 -18.15 -24.62 21.54
N THR A 232 -17.06 -25.11 22.12
CA THR A 232 -17.10 -25.85 23.37
C THR A 232 -17.34 -24.82 24.46
N ASN A 233 -18.55 -24.79 25.00
CA ASN A 233 -18.84 -24.07 26.24
C ASN A 233 -18.01 -24.67 27.37
N PRO A 234 -17.17 -23.89 28.07
CA PRO A 234 -16.39 -24.42 29.21
C PRO A 234 -17.22 -24.82 30.42
N ALA A 235 -18.55 -24.75 30.37
CA ALA A 235 -19.45 -25.00 31.49
C ALA A 235 -20.07 -26.39 31.53
N GLU A 236 -19.71 -27.35 30.65
CA GLU A 236 -20.31 -28.68 30.63
C GLU A 236 -19.33 -29.81 30.98
N SER A 237 -18.57 -29.64 32.08
CA SER A 237 -17.97 -30.77 32.76
C SER A 237 -18.71 -31.06 34.08
N GLY A 238 -19.96 -31.48 33.98
CA GLY A 238 -20.67 -31.94 35.16
C GLY A 238 -22.16 -31.64 35.17
N ALA A 239 -22.94 -32.40 34.41
CA ALA A 239 -24.29 -32.83 34.79
C ALA A 239 -24.90 -33.67 33.66
N SER A 240 -25.21 -34.90 33.97
CA SER A 240 -26.01 -35.81 33.17
C SER A 240 -27.48 -35.35 33.14
N GLY A 241 -28.10 -35.32 31.95
CA GLY A 241 -29.56 -35.40 31.84
C GLY A 241 -30.20 -34.41 30.86
N SER A 242 -30.67 -34.99 29.77
CA SER A 242 -31.87 -34.67 28.99
C SER A 242 -31.99 -33.41 28.18
N GLU A 243 -32.28 -33.68 26.90
CA GLU A 243 -33.06 -32.91 25.93
C GLU A 243 -32.33 -31.85 25.08
N SER A 244 -32.07 -32.30 23.86
CA SER A 244 -31.72 -31.51 22.70
C SER A 244 -32.75 -30.42 22.42
N LYS A 245 -32.36 -29.16 22.60
CA LYS A 245 -32.94 -28.04 21.87
C LYS A 245 -31.86 -27.50 20.92
N SER A 246 -32.09 -27.73 19.63
CA SER A 246 -31.34 -27.18 18.54
C SER A 246 -31.35 -25.65 18.61
N ALA A 247 -30.26 -25.05 19.09
CA ALA A 247 -30.00 -23.63 18.88
C ALA A 247 -29.43 -23.48 17.47
N GLN A 248 -30.32 -23.22 16.52
CA GLN A 248 -29.98 -22.70 15.20
C GLN A 248 -29.44 -21.28 15.37
N GLY A 249 -28.15 -21.14 15.15
CA GLY A 249 -27.43 -19.87 15.20
C GLY A 249 -25.95 -20.10 14.91
N SER A 250 -25.62 -20.91 13.89
CA SER A 250 -24.26 -20.97 13.37
C SER A 250 -24.03 -19.78 12.47
N GLU A 251 -23.50 -18.68 12.99
CA GLU A 251 -22.75 -17.75 12.15
C GLU A 251 -21.59 -18.54 11.54
N SER A 252 -21.65 -18.79 10.24
CA SER A 252 -20.56 -19.38 9.48
C SER A 252 -19.42 -18.37 9.39
N GLY A 253 -18.65 -18.25 10.46
CA GLY A 253 -17.43 -17.44 10.53
C GLY A 253 -16.31 -18.17 9.80
N GLU A 254 -15.50 -17.45 9.05
CA GLU A 254 -14.27 -17.99 8.47
C GLU A 254 -13.31 -18.31 9.63
N LEU A 255 -12.81 -19.56 9.71
CA LEU A 255 -11.85 -19.97 10.71
C LEU A 255 -10.46 -19.51 10.32
N PHE A 256 -9.77 -18.82 11.21
CA PHE A 256 -8.39 -18.38 11.01
C PHE A 256 -7.45 -19.06 12.02
N PRO A 257 -6.21 -19.38 11.61
CA PRO A 257 -5.24 -20.00 12.51
C PRO A 257 -4.80 -19.08 13.66
N PHE A 258 -4.94 -17.76 13.48
CA PHE A 258 -4.63 -16.72 14.47
C PHE A 258 -5.26 -15.38 14.06
N MET A 259 -5.32 -14.46 14.99
CA MET A 259 -5.57 -13.04 14.72
C MET A 259 -4.26 -12.27 14.59
N ILE A 260 -4.31 -11.13 13.93
CA ILE A 260 -3.16 -10.25 13.70
C ILE A 260 -3.45 -8.89 14.32
N LEU A 261 -2.57 -8.45 15.21
CA LEU A 261 -2.55 -7.08 15.68
C LEU A 261 -1.60 -6.25 14.80
N GLY A 262 -2.07 -5.14 14.29
CA GLY A 262 -1.26 -4.08 13.71
C GLY A 262 -0.76 -3.16 14.82
N MET A 263 0.56 -2.97 14.84
CA MET A 263 1.25 -2.15 15.82
C MET A 263 1.78 -0.86 15.21
N GLY A 264 2.32 0.01 16.00
CA GLY A 264 3.06 1.19 15.56
C GLY A 264 2.29 2.06 14.55
N LYS A 265 2.88 2.31 13.38
CA LYS A 265 2.26 3.11 12.33
C LYS A 265 1.06 2.42 11.68
N LEU A 266 1.09 1.09 11.52
CA LEU A 266 -0.05 0.37 10.98
C LEU A 266 -1.27 0.48 11.90
N GLY A 267 -1.06 0.25 13.20
CA GLY A 267 -2.12 0.36 14.20
C GLY A 267 -2.70 1.76 14.31
N GLY A 268 -1.88 2.80 14.07
CA GLY A 268 -2.32 4.19 14.04
C GLY A 268 -2.90 4.67 12.69
N TYR A 269 -2.95 3.81 11.67
CA TYR A 269 -3.30 4.21 10.29
C TYR A 269 -2.38 5.31 9.74
N GLU A 270 -1.08 5.23 10.06
CA GLU A 270 -0.07 6.24 9.75
C GLU A 270 1.09 5.66 8.91
N LEU A 271 0.86 4.59 8.14
CA LEU A 271 1.89 4.03 7.27
C LEU A 271 2.32 5.03 6.20
N ASN A 272 3.62 5.12 5.95
CA ASN A 272 4.16 5.79 4.78
C ASN A 272 4.64 4.77 3.72
N TYR A 273 5.07 5.25 2.56
CA TYR A 273 5.49 4.40 1.42
C TYR A 273 6.59 3.39 1.75
N SER A 274 7.41 3.66 2.75
CA SER A 274 8.62 2.87 3.09
C SER A 274 8.58 2.29 4.51
N SER A 275 7.44 2.36 5.20
CA SER A 275 7.27 1.82 6.55
C SER A 275 7.37 0.30 6.54
N ASP A 276 7.98 -0.23 7.58
CA ASP A 276 7.80 -1.61 7.97
C ASP A 276 6.40 -1.78 8.58
N VAL A 277 5.88 -2.98 8.53
CA VAL A 277 4.58 -3.36 9.08
C VAL A 277 4.85 -4.15 10.36
N ASP A 278 4.62 -3.50 11.50
CA ASP A 278 4.81 -4.07 12.82
C ASP A 278 3.60 -4.91 13.21
N LEU A 279 3.77 -6.21 13.49
CA LEU A 279 2.68 -7.14 13.76
C LEU A 279 2.95 -8.04 14.97
N ILE A 280 1.86 -8.46 15.62
CA ILE A 280 1.85 -9.55 16.60
C ILE A 280 0.80 -10.57 16.17
N PHE A 281 1.15 -11.87 16.18
CA PHE A 281 0.24 -12.98 15.89
C PHE A 281 -0.18 -13.63 17.18
N ILE A 282 -1.50 -13.73 17.39
CA ILE A 282 -2.10 -14.25 18.61
C ILE A 282 -3.18 -15.26 18.23
N HIS A 283 -3.22 -16.40 18.88
CA HIS A 283 -4.31 -17.35 18.73
C HIS A 283 -5.14 -17.45 20.02
N ASP A 284 -6.44 -17.59 19.84
CA ASP A 284 -7.29 -18.17 20.85
C ASP A 284 -7.04 -19.68 20.87
N ASN A 285 -7.44 -20.35 21.94
CA ASN A 285 -7.24 -21.78 22.05
C ASN A 285 -8.28 -22.60 21.26
N GLU A 286 -8.84 -22.02 20.17
CA GLU A 286 -9.74 -22.75 19.28
C GLU A 286 -9.03 -23.94 18.64
N VAL A 287 -9.73 -25.05 18.65
CA VAL A 287 -9.23 -26.33 18.11
C VAL A 287 -9.39 -26.30 16.59
N LEU A 288 -8.29 -26.43 15.86
CA LEU A 288 -8.28 -26.43 14.38
C LEU A 288 -8.46 -27.85 13.82
N THR A 289 -7.73 -28.84 14.38
CA THR A 289 -7.68 -30.22 13.88
C THR A 289 -8.09 -31.25 14.90
N GLY A 290 -8.16 -30.88 16.17
CA GLY A 290 -8.42 -31.78 17.29
C GLY A 290 -7.15 -32.32 17.98
N ASP A 291 -5.98 -31.96 17.47
CA ASP A 291 -4.67 -32.24 18.04
C ASP A 291 -3.96 -30.95 18.43
N PRO A 292 -3.81 -30.61 19.73
CA PRO A 292 -3.20 -29.33 20.15
C PRO A 292 -1.78 -29.11 19.62
N GLU A 293 -0.97 -30.16 19.56
CA GLU A 293 0.40 -30.08 19.03
C GLU A 293 0.40 -29.84 17.50
N GLY A 294 -0.48 -30.53 16.79
CA GLY A 294 -0.72 -30.36 15.36
C GLY A 294 -1.23 -28.95 15.05
N ASP A 295 -2.17 -28.46 15.86
CA ASP A 295 -2.72 -27.11 15.74
C ASP A 295 -1.65 -26.03 15.91
N TYR A 296 -0.76 -26.18 16.91
CA TYR A 296 0.35 -25.26 17.09
C TYR A 296 1.31 -25.25 15.89
N LYS A 297 1.71 -26.45 15.40
CA LYS A 297 2.54 -26.57 14.21
C LYS A 297 1.89 -25.92 12.97
N LEU A 298 0.58 -26.09 12.82
CA LEU A 298 -0.20 -25.50 11.75
C LEU A 298 -0.20 -23.97 11.82
N ARG A 299 -0.37 -23.39 13.02
CA ARG A 299 -0.30 -21.94 13.25
C ARG A 299 1.07 -21.36 12.89
N ILE A 300 2.14 -22.02 13.32
CA ILE A 300 3.51 -21.59 12.98
C ILE A 300 3.75 -21.71 11.47
N LYS A 301 3.28 -22.77 10.82
CA LYS A 301 3.36 -22.91 9.35
C LYS A 301 2.61 -21.79 8.65
N ALA A 302 1.39 -21.49 9.06
CA ALA A 302 0.58 -20.39 8.53
C ALA A 302 1.28 -19.04 8.65
N ALA A 303 1.84 -18.74 9.82
CA ALA A 303 2.56 -17.50 10.08
C ALA A 303 3.79 -17.34 9.15
N LYS A 304 4.57 -18.40 8.97
CA LYS A 304 5.73 -18.40 8.07
C LYS A 304 5.32 -18.17 6.61
N ILE A 305 4.26 -18.85 6.14
CA ILE A 305 3.75 -18.66 4.78
C ILE A 305 3.21 -17.23 4.61
N LEU A 306 2.52 -16.67 5.61
CA LEU A 306 2.04 -15.30 5.56
C LEU A 306 3.18 -14.29 5.42
N ILE A 307 4.22 -14.44 6.25
CA ILE A 307 5.42 -13.58 6.16
C ILE A 307 6.04 -13.70 4.77
N ASP A 308 6.18 -14.91 4.25
CA ASP A 308 6.72 -15.16 2.91
C ASP A 308 5.84 -14.51 1.81
N VAL A 309 4.51 -14.66 1.87
CA VAL A 309 3.60 -13.99 0.93
C VAL A 309 3.75 -12.47 0.97
N MET A 310 3.93 -11.88 2.14
CA MET A 310 4.03 -10.42 2.30
C MET A 310 5.41 -9.88 1.92
N ALA A 311 6.49 -10.54 2.35
CA ALA A 311 7.84 -10.00 2.29
C ALA A 311 8.68 -10.48 1.10
N ASP A 312 8.34 -11.64 0.50
CA ASP A 312 9.08 -12.19 -0.63
C ASP A 312 9.15 -11.24 -1.82
N VAL A 313 10.33 -11.10 -2.42
CA VAL A 313 10.58 -10.23 -3.56
C VAL A 313 10.43 -11.03 -4.85
N THR A 314 9.39 -10.72 -5.62
CA THR A 314 9.14 -11.28 -6.94
C THR A 314 9.45 -10.27 -8.04
N GLU A 315 9.29 -10.65 -9.31
CA GLU A 315 9.37 -9.70 -10.44
C GLU A 315 8.39 -8.53 -10.29
N GLU A 316 7.23 -8.78 -9.63
CA GLU A 316 6.24 -7.77 -9.30
C GLU A 316 6.57 -6.99 -8.01
N GLY A 317 7.72 -7.23 -7.37
CA GLY A 317 8.16 -6.61 -6.12
C GLY A 317 7.68 -7.35 -4.88
N PHE A 318 7.43 -6.64 -3.78
CA PHE A 318 6.98 -7.17 -2.49
C PHE A 318 5.75 -6.42 -1.96
N LEU A 319 5.03 -7.01 -1.01
CA LEU A 319 3.88 -6.32 -0.41
C LEU A 319 4.30 -5.40 0.73
N ALA A 320 4.97 -5.94 1.74
CA ALA A 320 5.45 -5.16 2.89
C ALA A 320 6.65 -5.86 3.54
N ARG A 321 7.55 -5.08 4.13
CA ARG A 321 8.53 -5.60 5.08
C ARG A 321 7.81 -5.84 6.40
N MET A 322 7.97 -7.03 6.96
CA MET A 322 7.28 -7.48 8.18
C MET A 322 8.22 -7.37 9.38
N ASP A 323 7.78 -6.70 10.44
CA ASP A 323 8.50 -6.64 11.70
C ASP A 323 7.67 -7.31 12.82
N MET A 324 8.23 -8.36 13.40
CA MET A 324 7.57 -9.15 14.45
C MET A 324 8.22 -8.94 15.82
N ARG A 325 9.15 -7.98 15.96
CA ARG A 325 9.96 -7.81 17.18
C ARG A 325 9.21 -7.19 18.35
N LEU A 326 8.05 -6.57 18.10
CA LEU A 326 7.23 -5.98 19.15
C LEU A 326 6.40 -7.01 19.95
N ARG A 327 6.47 -8.32 19.59
CA ARG A 327 5.81 -9.36 20.38
C ARG A 327 6.50 -9.59 21.74
N PRO A 328 5.77 -10.01 22.78
CA PRO A 328 6.35 -10.35 24.07
C PRO A 328 7.55 -11.28 23.94
N GLY A 329 8.66 -10.95 24.60
CA GLY A 329 9.90 -11.70 24.49
C GLY A 329 10.69 -11.51 23.18
N GLY A 330 10.21 -10.66 22.25
CA GLY A 330 10.91 -10.31 21.02
C GLY A 330 11.24 -11.51 20.14
N ASP A 331 12.43 -11.48 19.50
CA ASP A 331 12.84 -12.54 18.55
C ASP A 331 13.08 -13.92 19.19
N ARG A 332 13.21 -13.98 20.51
CA ARG A 332 13.39 -15.26 21.25
C ARG A 332 12.09 -15.98 21.57
N ALA A 333 10.98 -15.27 21.49
CA ALA A 333 9.67 -15.83 21.78
C ALA A 333 9.06 -16.53 20.56
N PRO A 334 8.07 -17.43 20.77
CA PRO A 334 7.32 -18.02 19.69
C PRO A 334 6.73 -16.98 18.74
N LEU A 335 6.65 -17.32 17.45
CA LEU A 335 6.14 -16.43 16.42
C LEU A 335 4.63 -16.16 16.57
N VAL A 336 3.90 -17.16 17.05
CA VAL A 336 2.47 -17.08 17.38
C VAL A 336 2.32 -17.47 18.84
N GLN A 337 1.65 -16.64 19.63
CA GLN A 337 1.44 -16.85 21.07
C GLN A 337 -0.05 -17.00 21.36
N SER A 338 -0.40 -17.76 22.41
CA SER A 338 -1.79 -17.88 22.82
C SER A 338 -2.26 -16.65 23.61
N LEU A 339 -3.59 -16.47 23.68
CA LEU A 339 -4.18 -15.44 24.53
C LEU A 339 -3.77 -15.59 25.99
N ASP A 340 -3.75 -16.83 26.51
CA ASP A 340 -3.39 -17.13 27.91
C ASP A 340 -1.91 -16.76 28.19
N GLU A 341 -0.99 -17.08 27.26
CA GLU A 341 0.43 -16.68 27.37
C GLU A 341 0.59 -15.17 27.38
N MET A 342 -0.17 -14.47 26.55
CA MET A 342 -0.15 -13.01 26.45
C MET A 342 -0.72 -12.36 27.73
N GLU A 343 -1.83 -12.91 28.26
CA GLU A 343 -2.42 -12.44 29.52
C GLU A 343 -1.46 -12.61 30.69
N PHE A 344 -0.87 -13.79 30.80
CA PHE A 344 0.12 -14.09 31.85
C PHE A 344 1.33 -13.13 31.74
N TYR A 345 1.85 -12.95 30.54
CA TYR A 345 3.00 -12.07 30.31
C TYR A 345 2.71 -10.62 30.73
N TYR A 346 1.62 -10.03 30.21
CA TYR A 346 1.29 -8.62 30.50
C TYR A 346 0.81 -8.38 31.92
N SER A 347 0.32 -9.39 32.61
CA SER A 347 -0.04 -9.29 34.04
C SER A 347 1.17 -9.37 34.99
N SER A 348 2.27 -10.02 34.58
CA SER A 348 3.41 -10.34 35.47
C SER A 348 4.73 -9.69 35.05
N SER A 349 5.01 -9.59 33.76
CA SER A 349 6.34 -9.31 33.23
C SER A 349 6.38 -8.21 32.17
N GLY A 350 5.24 -7.65 31.78
CA GLY A 350 5.15 -6.63 30.76
C GLY A 350 5.94 -5.35 31.09
N GLU A 351 6.72 -4.86 30.12
CA GLU A 351 7.62 -3.72 30.30
C GLU A 351 6.98 -2.38 29.91
N LEU A 352 7.54 -1.26 30.39
CA LEU A 352 6.99 0.08 30.13
C LEU A 352 6.98 0.45 28.65
N TRP A 353 7.99 0.04 27.90
CA TRP A 353 8.04 0.33 26.46
C TRP A 353 6.97 -0.43 25.66
N GLU A 354 6.59 -1.64 26.11
CA GLU A 354 5.50 -2.41 25.50
C GLU A 354 4.15 -1.74 25.71
N ARG A 355 3.93 -1.11 26.88
CA ARG A 355 2.74 -0.28 27.10
C ARG A 355 2.60 0.82 26.06
N GLN A 356 3.71 1.51 25.75
CA GLN A 356 3.72 2.54 24.72
C GLN A 356 3.47 1.97 23.33
N ALA A 357 4.08 0.82 22.99
CA ALA A 357 3.87 0.16 21.73
C ALA A 357 2.40 -0.27 21.52
N LEU A 358 1.74 -0.73 22.58
CA LEU A 358 0.35 -1.20 22.55
C LEU A 358 -0.70 -0.08 22.49
N ILE A 359 -0.35 1.19 22.74
CA ILE A 359 -1.31 2.30 22.66
C ILE A 359 -2.03 2.37 21.31
N LYS A 360 -1.31 2.10 20.24
CA LYS A 360 -1.82 2.13 18.86
C LYS A 360 -2.21 0.75 18.33
N ALA A 361 -2.11 -0.31 19.14
CA ALA A 361 -2.42 -1.66 18.69
C ALA A 361 -3.90 -1.80 18.32
N VAL A 362 -4.18 -2.38 17.15
CA VAL A 362 -5.54 -2.68 16.69
C VAL A 362 -5.58 -4.04 15.99
N PRO A 363 -6.67 -4.81 16.11
CA PRO A 363 -6.88 -6.01 15.32
C PRO A 363 -7.04 -5.65 13.83
N VAL A 364 -6.17 -6.17 12.97
CA VAL A 364 -6.18 -5.85 11.54
C VAL A 364 -6.62 -7.01 10.65
N ALA A 365 -6.40 -8.27 11.07
CA ALA A 365 -6.81 -9.45 10.31
C ALA A 365 -7.07 -10.65 11.23
N GLY A 366 -7.72 -11.70 10.72
CA GLY A 366 -8.13 -12.88 11.48
C GLY A 366 -9.43 -12.63 12.26
N SER A 367 -9.59 -13.29 13.41
CA SER A 367 -10.76 -13.10 14.27
C SER A 367 -10.76 -11.69 14.89
N VAL A 368 -11.57 -10.80 14.34
CA VAL A 368 -11.71 -9.43 14.86
C VAL A 368 -12.29 -9.43 16.28
N GLN A 369 -13.18 -10.38 16.60
CA GLN A 369 -13.77 -10.47 17.93
C GLN A 369 -12.71 -10.87 18.96
N SER A 370 -11.94 -11.95 18.70
CA SER A 370 -10.83 -12.36 19.60
C SER A 370 -9.81 -11.23 19.78
N GLY A 371 -9.57 -10.44 18.72
CA GLY A 371 -8.73 -9.26 18.81
C GLY A 371 -9.28 -8.18 19.74
N LYS A 372 -10.58 -7.89 19.69
CA LYS A 372 -11.23 -6.93 20.61
C LYS A 372 -11.21 -7.42 22.05
N ASP A 373 -11.44 -8.71 22.26
CA ASP A 373 -11.40 -9.33 23.59
C ASP A 373 -10.00 -9.22 24.17
N PHE A 374 -8.96 -9.52 23.38
CA PHE A 374 -7.57 -9.29 23.76
C PHE A 374 -7.29 -7.83 24.13
N MET A 375 -7.69 -6.87 23.30
CA MET A 375 -7.47 -5.45 23.59
C MET A 375 -8.18 -5.00 24.88
N SER A 376 -9.36 -5.56 25.16
CA SER A 376 -10.08 -5.31 26.40
C SER A 376 -9.35 -5.90 27.61
N MET A 377 -8.79 -7.11 27.47
CA MET A 377 -8.02 -7.79 28.50
C MET A 377 -6.75 -7.03 28.89
N ILE A 378 -5.98 -6.54 27.88
CA ILE A 378 -4.71 -5.82 28.16
C ILE A 378 -4.90 -4.34 28.52
N LYS A 379 -6.13 -3.80 28.40
CA LYS A 379 -6.41 -2.39 28.69
C LYS A 379 -5.91 -1.91 30.05
N PRO A 380 -6.06 -2.68 31.18
CA PRO A 380 -5.51 -2.30 32.47
C PRO A 380 -3.98 -2.19 32.48
N PHE A 381 -3.28 -3.02 31.72
CA PHE A 381 -1.82 -2.92 31.57
C PHE A 381 -1.43 -1.68 30.78
N VAL A 382 -2.07 -1.42 29.64
CA VAL A 382 -1.72 -0.29 28.75
C VAL A 382 -2.00 1.07 29.40
N PHE A 383 -3.15 1.23 30.05
CA PHE A 383 -3.64 2.51 30.56
C PHE A 383 -3.61 2.61 32.10
N ARG A 384 -2.78 1.84 32.78
CA ARG A 384 -2.62 1.93 34.23
C ARG A 384 -2.10 3.30 34.61
N SER A 385 -2.80 3.98 35.53
CA SER A 385 -2.26 5.17 36.22
C SER A 385 -0.99 4.78 36.97
N LEU A 386 0.06 5.55 36.81
CA LEU A 386 1.29 5.41 37.59
C LEU A 386 1.04 5.86 39.02
#